data_1d8c9e9095e7b0de53e939175a9f0580
#
_entry.id   1d8c9e9095e7b0de53e939175a9f0580
#
_cell.length_a   1.000
_cell.length_b   1.000
_cell.length_c   1.000
_cell.angle_alpha   90.00
_cell.angle_beta   90.00
_cell.angle_gamma   90.00
#
_symmetry.space_group_name_H-M   'P 1'
#
loop_
_entity.id
_entity.type
_entity.pdbx_description
1 polymer ?
#
loop_
_entity_poly.entity_id
_entity_poly.type
_entity_poly.pdbx_seq_one_letter_code
_entity_poly.pdbx_strand_id
1 'polypeptide(L)'
;KDIIKQIILNQQEFISQVKLLPRKISIEENGNYVFVGIRRAGKTYMLYQHIQQLLKDGHSKQEILFINFEDERITDIKKEELHLIVECYKEMFAFEPIIFLDEIQNVEGWEHFARRLADEKRRVFITGSNAHMLSREIASTLGGRYLMQEIYPFSFTEYLKYHHITLDAHW
;
A
#
# COMPACT_ATOMS: atom_id res chain seq x y z
N LYS A 1 14.13 1.64 16.18
CA LYS A 1 12.82 2.31 16.33
C LYS A 1 12.84 3.73 15.75
N ASP A 2 13.85 4.56 16.02
CA ASP A 2 13.88 5.97 15.57
C ASP A 2 13.84 6.09 14.04
N ILE A 3 14.53 5.21 13.33
CA ILE A 3 14.49 5.15 11.86
C ILE A 3 13.07 4.88 11.37
N ILE A 4 12.35 3.92 11.98
CA ILE A 4 10.96 3.60 11.59
C ILE A 4 10.06 4.82 11.80
N LYS A 5 10.17 5.50 12.94
CA LYS A 5 9.40 6.73 13.23
C LYS A 5 9.67 7.83 12.18
N GLN A 6 10.92 8.01 11.82
CA GLN A 6 11.33 8.99 10.82
C GLN A 6 10.79 8.64 9.42
N ILE A 7 10.80 7.35 9.05
CA ILE A 7 10.19 6.88 7.79
C ILE A 7 8.71 7.21 7.77
N ILE A 8 7.98 6.89 8.85
CA ILE A 8 6.54 7.17 8.94
C ILE A 8 6.24 8.66 8.70
N LEU A 9 6.93 9.54 9.42
CA LEU A 9 6.73 11.00 9.29
C LEU A 9 7.06 11.51 7.89
N ASN A 10 8.19 11.08 7.34
CA ASN A 10 8.62 11.49 5.99
C ASN A 10 7.61 11.04 4.93
N GLN A 11 7.08 9.84 5.04
CA GLN A 11 6.09 9.31 4.09
C GLN A 11 4.75 10.03 4.21
N GLN A 12 4.28 10.33 5.41
CA GLN A 12 3.06 11.12 5.61
C GLN A 12 3.14 12.48 4.92
N GLU A 13 4.28 13.15 5.01
CA GLU A 13 4.49 14.45 4.36
C GLU A 13 4.60 14.31 2.84
N PHE A 14 5.42 13.39 2.36
CA PHE A 14 5.62 13.15 0.93
C PHE A 14 4.31 12.80 0.22
N ILE A 15 3.54 11.82 0.75
CA ILE A 15 2.32 11.33 0.11
C ILE A 15 1.25 12.42 0.04
N SER A 16 1.20 13.32 1.02
CA SER A 16 0.23 14.42 1.02
C SER A 16 0.45 15.43 -0.12
N GLN A 17 1.65 15.52 -0.66
CA GLN A 17 2.06 16.51 -1.66
C GLN A 17 2.31 15.94 -3.05
N VAL A 18 2.50 14.61 -3.18
CA VAL A 18 2.83 13.98 -4.45
C VAL A 18 1.72 14.16 -5.49
N LYS A 19 2.09 14.55 -6.71
CA LYS A 19 1.14 14.66 -7.83
C LYS A 19 0.88 13.28 -8.42
N LEU A 20 -0.39 12.96 -8.57
CA LEU A 20 -0.85 11.66 -9.07
C LEU A 20 -1.68 11.82 -10.34
N LEU A 21 -1.57 10.84 -11.23
CA LEU A 21 -2.55 10.62 -12.29
C LEU A 21 -3.66 9.71 -11.73
N PRO A 22 -4.88 10.20 -11.57
CA PRO A 22 -5.96 9.39 -11.01
C PRO A 22 -6.30 8.19 -11.91
N ARG A 23 -6.33 7.02 -11.31
CA ARG A 23 -6.81 5.79 -11.93
C ARG A 23 -8.14 5.37 -11.32
N LYS A 24 -8.99 4.72 -12.12
CA LYS A 24 -10.24 4.18 -11.60
C LYS A 24 -9.94 2.90 -10.81
N ILE A 25 -10.23 2.93 -9.52
CA ILE A 25 -10.20 1.78 -8.64
C ILE A 25 -11.40 1.86 -7.70
N SER A 26 -12.04 0.73 -7.45
CA SER A 26 -13.08 0.62 -6.43
C SER A 26 -12.50 -0.02 -5.20
N ILE A 27 -12.57 0.66 -4.09
CA ILE A 27 -12.12 0.18 -2.77
C ILE A 27 -13.33 0.22 -1.84
N GLU A 28 -13.66 -0.93 -1.27
CA GLU A 28 -14.72 -1.04 -0.28
C GLU A 28 -14.28 -0.41 1.04
N GLU A 29 -15.19 0.25 1.72
CA GLU A 29 -14.90 1.03 2.94
C GLU A 29 -14.20 0.21 4.04
N ASN A 30 -14.61 -1.05 4.21
CA ASN A 30 -14.09 -1.93 5.25
C ASN A 30 -13.22 -3.08 4.71
N GLY A 31 -12.81 -3.03 3.45
CA GLY A 31 -11.99 -4.07 2.83
C GLY A 31 -10.50 -3.93 3.15
N ASN A 32 -9.84 -5.06 3.39
CA ASN A 32 -8.39 -5.16 3.33
C ASN A 32 -7.96 -5.64 1.94
N TYR A 33 -6.90 -5.08 1.39
CA TYR A 33 -6.51 -5.32 -0.01
C TYR A 33 -5.06 -5.74 -0.15
N VAL A 34 -4.83 -6.66 -1.09
CA VAL A 34 -3.51 -6.96 -1.63
C VAL A 34 -3.51 -6.59 -3.11
N PHE A 35 -2.79 -5.54 -3.46
CA PHE A 35 -2.58 -5.12 -4.84
C PHE A 35 -1.35 -5.82 -5.40
N VAL A 36 -1.53 -6.63 -6.42
CA VAL A 36 -0.48 -7.38 -7.09
C VAL A 36 -0.32 -6.92 -8.52
N GLY A 37 0.86 -7.08 -9.08
CA GLY A 37 1.12 -6.71 -10.46
C GLY A 37 2.62 -6.62 -10.73
N ILE A 38 3.00 -6.55 -11.99
CA ILE A 38 4.40 -6.44 -12.40
C ILE A 38 5.04 -5.17 -11.84
N ARG A 39 6.37 -5.15 -11.80
CA ARG A 39 7.11 -3.92 -11.46
C ARG A 39 6.67 -2.79 -12.39
N ARG A 40 6.59 -1.56 -11.84
CA ARG A 40 6.16 -0.34 -12.54
C ARG A 40 4.70 -0.33 -13.04
N ALA A 41 3.86 -1.26 -12.60
CA ALA A 41 2.41 -1.21 -12.88
C ALA A 41 1.69 -0.05 -12.18
N GLY A 42 2.35 0.64 -11.26
CA GLY A 42 1.78 1.78 -10.51
C GLY A 42 1.11 1.40 -9.19
N LYS A 43 1.42 0.23 -8.62
CA LYS A 43 0.84 -0.25 -7.35
C LYS A 43 1.04 0.75 -6.20
N THR A 44 2.26 1.24 -5.99
CA THR A 44 2.59 2.25 -4.99
C THR A 44 1.74 3.52 -5.16
N TYR A 45 1.59 3.98 -6.41
CA TYR A 45 0.77 5.17 -6.72
C TYR A 45 -0.72 4.93 -6.48
N MET A 46 -1.21 3.69 -6.57
CA MET A 46 -2.57 3.34 -6.16
C MET A 46 -2.75 3.51 -4.65
N LEU A 47 -1.76 3.10 -3.84
CA LEU A 47 -1.78 3.36 -2.39
C LEU A 47 -1.79 4.87 -2.10
N TYR A 48 -0.92 5.63 -2.75
CA TYR A 48 -0.89 7.10 -2.59
C TYR A 48 -2.23 7.75 -2.96
N GLN A 49 -2.83 7.32 -4.07
CA GLN A 49 -4.15 7.81 -4.49
C GLN A 49 -5.21 7.55 -3.43
N HIS A 50 -5.23 6.34 -2.87
CA HIS A 50 -6.18 5.99 -1.82
C HIS A 50 -5.94 6.81 -0.54
N ILE A 51 -4.68 6.98 -0.13
CA ILE A 51 -4.32 7.83 1.01
C ILE A 51 -4.78 9.28 0.79
N GLN A 52 -4.52 9.85 -0.39
CA GLN A 52 -4.97 11.22 -0.68
C GLN A 52 -6.49 11.33 -0.69
N GLN A 53 -7.21 10.29 -1.10
CA GLN A 53 -8.67 10.26 -1.01
C GLN A 53 -9.12 10.25 0.46
N LEU A 54 -8.53 9.41 1.30
CA LEU A 54 -8.82 9.38 2.75
C LEU A 54 -8.60 10.75 3.40
N LEU A 55 -7.51 11.44 3.05
CA LEU A 55 -7.24 12.79 3.56
C LEU A 55 -8.29 13.80 3.11
N LYS A 56 -8.79 13.71 1.87
CA LYS A 56 -9.90 14.53 1.35
C LYS A 56 -11.22 14.23 2.06
N ASP A 57 -11.43 12.99 2.44
CA ASP A 57 -12.62 12.51 3.15
C ASP A 57 -12.60 12.87 4.65
N GLY A 58 -11.53 13.55 5.10
CA GLY A 58 -11.43 14.11 6.47
C GLY A 58 -10.53 13.34 7.43
N HIS A 59 -9.86 12.26 6.98
CA HIS A 59 -8.85 11.59 7.79
C HIS A 59 -7.63 12.47 8.02
N SER A 60 -7.02 12.35 9.21
CA SER A 60 -5.77 13.03 9.53
C SER A 60 -4.57 12.30 8.91
N LYS A 61 -3.52 13.04 8.52
CA LYS A 61 -2.22 12.45 8.15
C LYS A 61 -1.70 11.50 9.24
N GLN A 62 -1.96 11.83 10.49
CA GLN A 62 -1.53 11.03 11.64
C GLN A 62 -2.19 9.66 11.71
N GLU A 63 -3.34 9.45 11.05
CA GLU A 63 -3.98 8.14 10.94
C GLU A 63 -3.32 7.21 9.91
N ILE A 64 -2.40 7.74 9.09
CA ILE A 64 -1.77 6.98 8.01
C ILE A 64 -0.43 6.40 8.48
N LEU A 65 -0.33 5.08 8.47
CA LEU A 65 0.91 4.34 8.65
C LEU A 65 1.33 3.75 7.31
N PHE A 66 2.31 4.36 6.66
CA PHE A 66 2.86 3.89 5.38
C PHE A 66 4.31 3.46 5.53
N ILE A 67 4.61 2.24 5.07
CA ILE A 67 5.99 1.68 5.02
C ILE A 67 6.23 1.11 3.63
N ASN A 68 7.33 1.51 3.00
CA ASN A 68 7.86 0.88 1.78
C ASN A 68 9.05 -0.01 2.15
N PHE A 69 8.93 -1.31 1.90
CA PHE A 69 9.99 -2.30 2.20
C PHE A 69 11.11 -2.34 1.15
N GLU A 70 11.12 -1.43 0.17
CA GLU A 70 12.29 -1.12 -0.67
C GLU A 70 13.15 0.01 -0.07
N ASP A 71 12.75 0.64 1.05
CA ASP A 71 13.55 1.67 1.72
C ASP A 71 14.82 1.04 2.30
N GLU A 72 15.97 1.52 1.87
CA GLU A 72 17.30 1.01 2.23
C GLU A 72 17.56 0.99 3.73
N ARG A 73 16.88 1.87 4.49
CA ARG A 73 17.05 1.98 5.96
C ARG A 73 16.43 0.82 6.73
N ILE A 74 15.56 0.03 6.09
CA ILE A 74 14.85 -1.09 6.70
C ILE A 74 14.90 -2.38 5.87
N THR A 75 15.79 -2.47 4.87
CA THR A 75 15.91 -3.68 4.01
C THR A 75 16.23 -4.95 4.80
N ASP A 76 16.89 -4.82 5.94
CA ASP A 76 17.28 -5.96 6.79
C ASP A 76 16.22 -6.34 7.83
N ILE A 77 15.05 -5.67 7.82
CA ILE A 77 13.97 -5.98 8.77
C ILE A 77 13.46 -7.41 8.58
N LYS A 78 13.37 -8.15 9.67
CA LYS A 78 12.89 -9.53 9.67
C LYS A 78 11.44 -9.61 10.11
N LYS A 79 10.77 -10.72 9.78
CA LYS A 79 9.37 -10.94 10.18
C LYS A 79 9.13 -10.79 11.68
N GLU A 80 10.11 -11.18 12.51
CA GLU A 80 10.05 -11.06 13.96
C GLU A 80 10.04 -9.60 14.43
N GLU A 81 10.49 -8.66 13.60
CA GLU A 81 10.59 -7.24 13.90
C GLU A 81 9.45 -6.41 13.29
N LEU A 82 8.60 -7.00 12.44
CA LEU A 82 7.48 -6.27 11.80
C LEU A 82 6.52 -5.66 12.83
N HIS A 83 6.38 -6.26 14.00
CA HIS A 83 5.55 -5.71 15.08
C HIS A 83 6.03 -4.33 15.55
N LEU A 84 7.34 -4.04 15.47
CA LEU A 84 7.93 -2.76 15.85
C LEU A 84 7.38 -1.59 15.04
N ILE A 85 6.92 -1.84 13.81
CA ILE A 85 6.31 -0.81 12.96
C ILE A 85 5.07 -0.23 13.63
N VAL A 86 4.17 -1.12 14.10
CA VAL A 86 2.94 -0.71 14.78
C VAL A 86 3.24 -0.12 16.16
N GLU A 87 4.23 -0.66 16.88
CA GLU A 87 4.68 -0.10 18.17
C GLU A 87 5.21 1.32 18.02
N CYS A 88 6.11 1.55 17.05
CA CYS A 88 6.65 2.88 16.79
C CYS A 88 5.55 3.89 16.45
N TYR A 89 4.54 3.47 15.66
CA TYR A 89 3.40 4.32 15.36
C TYR A 89 2.62 4.68 16.64
N LYS A 90 2.30 3.68 17.48
CA LYS A 90 1.54 3.89 18.73
C LYS A 90 2.30 4.74 19.76
N GLU A 91 3.64 4.75 19.72
CA GLU A 91 4.44 5.64 20.53
C GLU A 91 4.36 7.11 20.08
N MET A 92 4.00 7.38 18.82
CA MET A 92 3.90 8.73 18.25
C MET A 92 2.47 9.29 18.24
N PHE A 93 1.49 8.42 18.03
CA PHE A 93 0.12 8.84 17.74
C PHE A 93 -0.91 8.06 18.57
N ALA A 94 -1.99 8.77 18.98
CA ALA A 94 -3.10 8.19 19.73
C ALA A 94 -4.21 7.58 18.83
N PHE A 95 -4.01 7.56 17.52
CA PHE A 95 -4.98 7.05 16.55
C PHE A 95 -4.76 5.56 16.28
N GLU A 96 -5.82 4.84 15.88
CA GLU A 96 -5.66 3.54 15.24
C GLU A 96 -5.25 3.77 13.77
N PRO A 97 -4.14 3.15 13.31
CA PRO A 97 -3.63 3.41 11.97
C PRO A 97 -4.44 2.71 10.89
N ILE A 98 -4.60 3.40 9.75
CA ILE A 98 -4.84 2.76 8.46
C ILE A 98 -3.46 2.42 7.90
N ILE A 99 -3.20 1.12 7.68
CA ILE A 99 -1.86 0.58 7.43
C ILE A 99 -1.65 0.32 5.94
N PHE A 100 -0.55 0.83 5.41
CA PHE A 100 -0.12 0.65 4.02
C PHE A 100 1.28 0.04 4.01
N LEU A 101 1.41 -1.17 3.45
CA LEU A 101 2.64 -1.95 3.40
C LEU A 101 3.02 -2.16 1.92
N ASP A 102 3.94 -1.35 1.44
CA ASP A 102 4.35 -1.34 0.04
C ASP A 102 5.55 -2.28 -0.18
N GLU A 103 5.45 -3.14 -1.23
CA GLU A 103 6.46 -4.14 -1.62
C GLU A 103 6.86 -5.09 -0.47
N ILE A 104 5.85 -5.54 0.32
CA ILE A 104 6.07 -6.33 1.56
C ILE A 104 6.69 -7.71 1.30
N GLN A 105 6.60 -8.24 0.06
CA GLN A 105 7.24 -9.52 -0.28
C GLN A 105 8.76 -9.53 -0.10
N ASN A 106 9.38 -8.37 0.12
CA ASN A 106 10.79 -8.27 0.47
C ASN A 106 11.10 -8.81 1.88
N VAL A 107 10.06 -9.03 2.70
CA VAL A 107 10.21 -9.65 4.03
C VAL A 107 9.65 -11.07 3.99
N GLU A 108 10.49 -12.07 4.16
CA GLU A 108 10.06 -13.47 4.21
C GLU A 108 9.11 -13.71 5.39
N GLY A 109 7.97 -14.40 5.15
CA GLY A 109 6.98 -14.71 6.20
C GLY A 109 6.08 -13.54 6.59
N TRP A 110 6.02 -12.48 5.78
CA TRP A 110 5.18 -11.30 5.99
C TRP A 110 3.68 -11.61 6.12
N GLU A 111 3.22 -12.68 5.48
CA GLU A 111 1.82 -13.08 5.43
C GLU A 111 1.24 -13.40 6.81
N HIS A 112 2.05 -13.88 7.74
CA HIS A 112 1.65 -14.09 9.12
C HIS A 112 1.39 -12.77 9.86
N PHE A 113 2.22 -11.76 9.61
CA PHE A 113 2.02 -10.42 10.14
C PHE A 113 0.76 -9.78 9.57
N ALA A 114 0.56 -9.85 8.25
CA ALA A 114 -0.62 -9.32 7.57
C ALA A 114 -1.91 -10.01 8.09
N ARG A 115 -1.89 -11.34 8.26
CA ARG A 115 -3.00 -12.09 8.83
C ARG A 115 -3.34 -11.60 10.24
N ARG A 116 -2.34 -11.43 11.10
CA ARG A 116 -2.54 -10.94 12.47
C ARG A 116 -3.17 -9.55 12.47
N LEU A 117 -2.70 -8.62 11.64
CA LEU A 117 -3.28 -7.28 11.55
C LEU A 117 -4.77 -7.32 11.17
N ALA A 118 -5.16 -8.18 10.23
CA ALA A 118 -6.55 -8.35 9.85
C ALA A 118 -7.40 -9.00 10.96
N ASP A 119 -6.84 -9.97 11.71
CA ASP A 119 -7.51 -10.58 12.87
C ASP A 119 -7.73 -9.56 14.00
N GLU A 120 -6.81 -8.60 14.15
CA GLU A 120 -6.93 -7.44 15.04
C GLU A 120 -7.92 -6.38 14.54
N LYS A 121 -8.65 -6.64 13.44
CA LYS A 121 -9.59 -5.72 12.80
C LYS A 121 -8.97 -4.41 12.31
N ARG A 122 -7.69 -4.42 11.98
CA ARG A 122 -7.00 -3.28 11.39
C ARG A 122 -7.33 -3.20 9.91
N ARG A 123 -7.37 -1.97 9.41
CA ARG A 123 -7.52 -1.68 7.99
C ARG A 123 -6.14 -1.69 7.32
N VAL A 124 -5.95 -2.60 6.35
CA VAL A 124 -4.61 -2.88 5.79
C VAL A 124 -4.64 -2.95 4.27
N PHE A 125 -3.73 -2.24 3.64
CA PHE A 125 -3.48 -2.23 2.21
C PHE A 125 -2.05 -2.66 1.93
N ILE A 126 -1.88 -3.65 1.06
CA ILE A 126 -0.60 -4.29 0.79
C ILE A 126 -0.31 -4.22 -0.70
N THR A 127 0.95 -4.01 -1.09
CA THR A 127 1.37 -4.26 -2.47
C THR A 127 2.46 -5.30 -2.54
N GLY A 128 2.55 -5.94 -3.69
CA GLY A 128 3.64 -6.82 -4.04
C GLY A 128 3.79 -7.01 -5.55
N SER A 129 5.03 -7.26 -6.00
CA SER A 129 5.39 -7.20 -7.41
C SER A 129 5.73 -8.54 -8.06
N ASN A 130 5.60 -9.66 -7.36
CA ASN A 130 5.94 -10.97 -7.92
C ASN A 130 4.74 -11.94 -7.95
N ALA A 131 4.85 -12.96 -8.80
CA ALA A 131 3.84 -14.01 -8.94
C ALA A 131 3.64 -14.83 -7.65
N HIS A 132 4.62 -14.84 -6.75
CA HIS A 132 4.52 -15.53 -5.47
C HIS A 132 3.38 -14.96 -4.60
N MET A 133 3.12 -13.64 -4.71
CA MET A 133 1.98 -12.99 -4.03
C MET A 133 0.62 -13.58 -4.40
N LEU A 134 0.51 -14.21 -5.58
CA LEU A 134 -0.70 -14.89 -6.06
C LEU A 134 -0.68 -16.39 -5.73
N SER A 135 0.32 -16.89 -5.00
CA SER A 135 0.42 -18.30 -4.68
C SER A 135 -0.73 -18.78 -3.80
N ARG A 136 -1.05 -20.08 -3.91
CA ARG A 136 -2.06 -20.70 -3.05
C ARG A 136 -1.67 -20.67 -1.57
N GLU A 137 -0.38 -20.70 -1.26
CA GLU A 137 0.15 -20.58 0.10
C GLU A 137 -0.21 -19.25 0.73
N ILE A 138 0.07 -18.14 0.03
CA ILE A 138 -0.27 -16.79 0.49
C ILE A 138 -1.78 -16.66 0.66
N ALA A 139 -2.56 -17.07 -0.34
CA ALA A 139 -4.02 -17.02 -0.28
C ALA A 139 -4.57 -17.85 0.91
N SER A 140 -4.00 -19.02 1.16
CA SER A 140 -4.36 -19.87 2.30
C SER A 140 -4.02 -19.22 3.64
N THR A 141 -2.82 -18.66 3.77
CA THR A 141 -2.36 -18.01 5.00
C THR A 141 -3.19 -16.77 5.32
N LEU A 142 -3.51 -15.96 4.32
CA LEU A 142 -4.36 -14.77 4.48
C LEU A 142 -5.83 -15.14 4.75
N GLY A 143 -6.26 -16.33 4.32
CA GLY A 143 -7.52 -16.95 4.75
C GLY A 143 -8.76 -16.12 4.46
N GLY A 144 -8.87 -15.49 3.29
CA GLY A 144 -10.03 -14.69 2.88
C GLY A 144 -10.19 -13.34 3.60
N ARG A 145 -9.18 -12.91 4.37
CA ARG A 145 -9.18 -11.62 5.08
C ARG A 145 -8.84 -10.44 4.19
N TYR A 146 -8.31 -10.71 3.01
CA TYR A 146 -7.86 -9.72 2.03
C TYR A 146 -8.50 -9.98 0.68
N LEU A 147 -8.89 -8.91 0.01
CA LEU A 147 -9.30 -8.91 -1.38
C LEU A 147 -8.04 -8.75 -2.26
N MET A 148 -7.81 -9.71 -3.14
CA MET A 148 -6.69 -9.67 -4.09
C MET A 148 -7.12 -8.89 -5.33
N GLN A 149 -6.38 -7.85 -5.69
CA GLN A 149 -6.64 -7.06 -6.89
C GLN A 149 -5.38 -6.92 -7.74
N GLU A 150 -5.49 -7.32 -8.99
CA GLU A 150 -4.39 -7.18 -9.95
C GLU A 150 -4.35 -5.76 -10.53
N ILE A 151 -3.15 -5.18 -10.53
CA ILE A 151 -2.88 -3.85 -11.08
C ILE A 151 -2.04 -4.01 -12.34
N TYR A 152 -2.58 -3.54 -13.44
CA TYR A 152 -1.93 -3.55 -14.75
C TYR A 152 -1.21 -2.21 -15.00
N PRO A 153 -0.18 -2.20 -15.87
CA PRO A 153 0.37 -0.94 -16.40
C PRO A 153 -0.71 -0.05 -17.02
N PHE A 154 -0.39 1.20 -17.29
CA PHE A 154 -1.34 2.09 -17.96
C PHE A 154 -1.90 1.47 -19.24
N SER A 155 -3.21 1.49 -19.35
CA SER A 155 -3.89 1.21 -20.60
C SER A 155 -3.57 2.30 -21.64
N PHE A 156 -3.81 2.00 -22.93
CA PHE A 156 -3.64 2.99 -23.99
C PHE A 156 -4.44 4.27 -23.73
N THR A 157 -5.65 4.14 -23.22
CA THR A 157 -6.52 5.29 -22.87
C THR A 157 -5.94 6.11 -21.74
N GLU A 158 -5.39 5.47 -20.70
CA GLU A 158 -4.71 6.16 -19.58
C GLU A 158 -3.44 6.86 -20.07
N TYR A 159 -2.67 6.22 -20.97
CA TYR A 159 -1.49 6.80 -21.59
C TYR A 159 -1.80 8.07 -22.38
N LEU A 160 -2.83 8.02 -23.25
CA LEU A 160 -3.28 9.19 -24.01
C LEU A 160 -3.69 10.34 -23.08
N LYS A 161 -4.43 10.02 -22.02
CA LYS A 161 -4.87 10.99 -21.04
C LYS A 161 -3.69 11.64 -20.31
N TYR A 162 -2.68 10.84 -19.97
CA TYR A 162 -1.45 11.31 -19.32
C TYR A 162 -0.68 12.30 -20.20
N HIS A 163 -0.59 12.02 -21.51
CA HIS A 163 0.12 12.88 -22.47
C HIS A 163 -0.75 13.99 -23.05
N HIS A 164 -2.00 14.16 -22.60
CA HIS A 164 -2.97 15.12 -23.16
C HIS A 164 -3.19 14.95 -24.66
N ILE A 165 -3.10 13.72 -25.17
CA ILE A 165 -3.30 13.38 -26.58
C ILE A 165 -4.80 13.06 -26.81
N THR A 166 -5.44 13.80 -27.72
CA THR A 166 -6.75 13.45 -28.26
C THR A 166 -6.53 12.66 -29.54
N LEU A 167 -7.19 11.51 -29.67
CA LEU A 167 -7.27 10.81 -30.95
C LEU A 167 -8.26 11.58 -31.85
N ASP A 168 -7.79 12.11 -32.95
CA ASP A 168 -8.69 12.60 -34.01
C ASP A 168 -9.53 11.42 -34.53
N ALA A 169 -10.85 11.60 -34.57
CA ALA A 169 -11.81 10.56 -34.88
C ALA A 169 -11.81 10.18 -36.39
N HIS A 170 -10.65 10.00 -37.00
CA HIS A 170 -10.46 9.61 -38.40
C HIS A 170 -9.63 8.32 -38.47
N TRP A 171 -10.22 7.23 -37.97
CA TRP A 171 -9.80 5.85 -38.32
C TRP A 171 -11.01 5.04 -38.68
#